data_01821b14034640e25bdc0d6681f10742
#
_entry.id   01821b14034640e25bdc0d6681f10742
#
_cell.length_a   1.000
_cell.length_b   1.000
_cell.length_c   1.000
_cell.angle_alpha   90.00
_cell.angle_beta   90.00
_cell.angle_gamma   90.00
#
_symmetry.space_group_name_H-M   'P 1'
#
loop_
_entity.id
_entity.type
_entity.pdbx_description
1 polymer ?
#
loop_
_entity_poly.entity_id
_entity_poly.type
_entity_poly.pdbx_seq_one_letter_code
_entity_poly.pdbx_strand_id
1 'polypeptide(L)'
;MSWLNEFDDRLAALDAQSLRRVRRAVSPEPGARLNVDGESLLAFCSNDYLGLAQDPLLRQAVHAAVDRYGVGSGASPMVSGHSVANAALERELAEAVGLPRALYFYAGYATNASIVPALVGEGDALFSDALNHACLIDGARLSKATVHRFPHGDLTRLDALLAASPARRKLVISDAVFSMDGDVADLAGLHALCERHDA
;
A
#
# COMPACT_ATOMS: atom_id res chain seq x y z
N MET A 1 34.58 18.09 9.73
CA MET A 1 33.13 18.23 10.06
C MET A 1 32.55 16.84 10.17
N SER A 2 31.70 16.59 11.17
CA SER A 2 31.02 15.29 11.31
C SER A 2 29.98 15.18 10.20
N TRP A 3 29.85 13.99 9.56
CA TRP A 3 28.80 13.71 8.58
C TRP A 3 27.37 13.95 9.15
N LEU A 4 27.23 13.99 10.47
CA LEU A 4 25.98 14.35 11.14
C LEU A 4 25.53 15.79 10.86
N ASN A 5 26.47 16.73 10.66
CA ASN A 5 26.14 18.13 10.35
C ASN A 5 25.44 18.25 8.97
N GLU A 6 25.69 17.29 8.07
CA GLU A 6 25.00 17.27 6.77
C GLU A 6 23.49 17.06 6.91
N PHE A 7 23.04 16.40 7.97
CA PHE A 7 21.59 16.25 8.22
C PHE A 7 20.96 17.55 8.68
N ASP A 8 21.65 18.34 9.51
CA ASP A 8 21.16 19.65 9.94
C ASP A 8 21.05 20.61 8.76
N ASP A 9 22.06 20.63 7.87
CA ASP A 9 22.04 21.43 6.65
C ASP A 9 20.89 21.02 5.72
N ARG A 10 20.65 19.70 5.56
CA ARG A 10 19.54 19.19 4.74
C ARG A 10 18.18 19.52 5.36
N LEU A 11 18.03 19.44 6.69
CA LEU A 11 16.80 19.83 7.38
C LEU A 11 16.54 21.33 7.22
N ALA A 12 17.58 22.17 7.36
CA ALA A 12 17.47 23.61 7.14
C ALA A 12 17.06 23.94 5.69
N ALA A 13 17.60 23.20 4.71
CA ALA A 13 17.21 23.38 3.31
C ALA A 13 15.74 22.99 3.06
N LEU A 14 15.22 21.94 3.73
CA LEU A 14 13.80 21.57 3.68
C LEU A 14 12.91 22.62 4.35
N ASP A 15 13.35 23.19 5.48
CA ASP A 15 12.65 24.29 6.16
C ASP A 15 12.54 25.53 5.25
N ALA A 16 13.64 25.90 4.61
CA ALA A 16 13.67 27.04 3.68
C ALA A 16 12.73 26.87 2.46
N GLN A 17 12.46 25.63 2.06
CA GLN A 17 11.54 25.29 0.98
C GLN A 17 10.11 24.97 1.46
N SER A 18 9.82 25.07 2.76
CA SER A 18 8.54 24.65 3.37
C SER A 18 8.19 23.17 3.08
N LEU A 19 9.19 22.33 2.90
CA LEU A 19 9.04 20.90 2.60
C LEU A 19 9.30 19.99 3.80
N ARG A 20 9.76 20.55 4.91
CA ARG A 20 10.00 19.75 6.12
C ARG A 20 8.69 19.21 6.69
N ARG A 21 8.64 17.89 6.85
CA ARG A 21 7.52 17.21 7.47
C ARG A 21 7.76 17.05 8.97
N VAL A 22 6.85 17.59 9.78
CA VAL A 22 6.88 17.46 11.22
C VAL A 22 5.72 16.58 11.66
N ARG A 23 6.02 15.56 12.48
CA ARG A 23 4.97 14.71 13.08
C ARG A 23 4.27 15.48 14.19
N ARG A 24 2.94 15.50 14.17
CA ARG A 24 2.11 16.03 15.25
C ARG A 24 1.58 14.88 16.08
N ALA A 25 1.48 15.09 17.39
CA ALA A 25 0.80 14.16 18.28
C ALA A 25 -0.71 14.39 18.14
N VAL A 26 -1.43 13.32 17.87
CA VAL A 26 -2.88 13.37 17.75
C VAL A 26 -3.51 12.38 18.72
N SER A 27 -4.66 12.73 19.28
CA SER A 27 -5.53 11.80 20.01
C SER A 27 -6.88 11.70 19.33
N PRO A 28 -7.45 10.49 19.25
CA PRO A 28 -8.75 10.29 18.63
C PRO A 28 -9.86 10.92 19.47
N GLU A 29 -10.86 11.47 18.78
CA GLU A 29 -12.13 11.91 19.33
C GLU A 29 -13.28 11.12 18.69
N PRO A 30 -14.51 11.21 19.21
CA PRO A 30 -15.65 10.54 18.59
C PRO A 30 -15.91 11.01 17.15
N GLY A 31 -16.25 10.08 16.27
CA GLY A 31 -16.54 10.35 14.86
C GLY A 31 -15.30 10.72 14.05
N ALA A 32 -15.43 11.66 13.14
CA ALA A 32 -14.38 12.09 12.23
C ALA A 32 -13.52 13.26 12.81
N ARG A 33 -13.35 13.32 14.12
CA ARG A 33 -12.58 14.37 14.77
C ARG A 33 -11.29 13.84 15.38
N LEU A 34 -10.30 14.71 15.44
CA LEU A 34 -9.01 14.46 16.10
C LEU A 34 -8.65 15.65 16.97
N ASN A 35 -8.10 15.40 18.14
CA ASN A 35 -7.43 16.42 18.89
C ASN A 35 -5.97 16.52 18.44
N VAL A 36 -5.58 17.70 18.00
CA VAL A 36 -4.22 17.99 17.53
C VAL A 36 -3.70 19.16 18.33
N ASP A 37 -2.67 18.94 19.13
CA ASP A 37 -2.06 19.98 19.98
C ASP A 37 -3.06 20.70 20.90
N GLY A 38 -4.13 20.03 21.35
CA GLY A 38 -5.18 20.57 22.22
C GLY A 38 -6.41 21.12 21.47
N GLU A 39 -6.38 21.19 20.16
CA GLU A 39 -7.51 21.66 19.33
C GLU A 39 -8.28 20.50 18.70
N SER A 40 -9.62 20.52 18.83
CA SER A 40 -10.50 19.53 18.17
C SER A 40 -10.74 19.93 16.72
N LEU A 41 -10.19 19.16 15.80
CA LEU A 41 -10.26 19.40 14.36
C LEU A 41 -11.06 18.32 13.64
N LEU A 42 -11.77 18.68 12.57
CA LEU A 42 -12.41 17.73 11.68
C LEU A 42 -11.33 17.12 10.74
N ALA A 43 -11.22 15.78 10.75
CA ALA A 43 -10.20 15.06 9.99
C ALA A 43 -10.71 14.66 8.60
N PHE A 44 -10.05 15.18 7.54
CA PHE A 44 -10.29 14.79 6.15
C PHE A 44 -9.15 13.91 5.58
N CYS A 45 -8.19 13.51 6.42
CA CYS A 45 -6.99 12.78 6.02
C CYS A 45 -6.92 11.36 6.59
N SER A 46 -8.01 10.87 7.18
CA SER A 46 -8.06 9.51 7.76
C SER A 46 -8.29 8.46 6.69
N ASN A 47 -7.61 7.31 6.81
CA ASN A 47 -7.89 6.10 6.04
C ASN A 47 -8.97 5.23 6.71
N ASP A 48 -9.52 5.65 7.84
CA ASP A 48 -10.60 4.95 8.56
C ASP A 48 -11.96 5.24 7.92
N TYR A 49 -12.13 4.88 6.66
CA TYR A 49 -13.33 5.17 5.87
C TYR A 49 -14.62 4.58 6.45
N LEU A 50 -14.52 3.48 7.17
CA LEU A 50 -15.66 2.80 7.78
C LEU A 50 -15.84 3.12 9.27
N GLY A 51 -14.95 3.94 9.85
CA GLY A 51 -15.00 4.28 11.28
C GLY A 51 -14.70 3.11 12.22
N LEU A 52 -13.98 2.10 11.74
CA LEU A 52 -13.72 0.86 12.48
C LEU A 52 -12.58 0.96 13.49
N ALA A 53 -11.72 1.97 13.39
CA ALA A 53 -10.54 2.10 14.25
C ALA A 53 -10.89 2.17 15.75
N GLN A 54 -12.11 2.62 16.09
CA GLN A 54 -12.58 2.72 17.47
C GLN A 54 -13.86 1.91 17.73
N ASP A 55 -14.22 1.01 16.82
CA ASP A 55 -15.42 0.20 16.95
C ASP A 55 -15.38 -0.65 18.23
N PRO A 56 -16.42 -0.61 19.10
CA PRO A 56 -16.46 -1.36 20.34
C PRO A 56 -16.40 -2.87 20.14
N LEU A 57 -16.99 -3.41 19.06
CA LEU A 57 -16.96 -4.84 18.75
C LEU A 57 -15.55 -5.29 18.38
N LEU A 58 -14.83 -4.48 17.58
CA LEU A 58 -13.45 -4.77 17.25
C LEU A 58 -12.54 -4.72 18.47
N ARG A 59 -12.74 -3.74 19.40
CA ARG A 59 -12.00 -3.72 20.67
C ARG A 59 -12.26 -4.96 21.50
N GLN A 60 -13.51 -5.39 21.62
CA GLN A 60 -13.86 -6.61 22.34
C GLN A 60 -13.21 -7.84 21.72
N ALA A 61 -13.23 -7.96 20.37
CA ALA A 61 -12.58 -9.05 19.66
C ALA A 61 -11.05 -9.05 19.88
N VAL A 62 -10.42 -7.89 19.89
CA VAL A 62 -8.98 -7.77 20.18
C VAL A 62 -8.66 -8.21 21.60
N HIS A 63 -9.43 -7.80 22.61
CA HIS A 63 -9.24 -8.27 23.99
C HIS A 63 -9.33 -9.79 24.07
N ALA A 64 -10.37 -10.40 23.52
CA ALA A 64 -10.51 -11.84 23.49
C ALA A 64 -9.38 -12.56 22.74
N ALA A 65 -8.87 -11.96 21.67
CA ALA A 65 -7.75 -12.49 20.91
C ALA A 65 -6.44 -12.43 21.71
N VAL A 66 -6.19 -11.32 22.40
CA VAL A 66 -5.01 -11.19 23.28
C VAL A 66 -5.04 -12.22 24.41
N ASP A 67 -6.19 -12.43 25.06
CA ASP A 67 -6.33 -13.44 26.12
C ASP A 67 -6.07 -14.86 25.60
N ARG A 68 -6.46 -15.14 24.36
CA ARG A 68 -6.32 -16.47 23.73
C ARG A 68 -4.97 -16.72 23.09
N TYR A 69 -4.40 -15.75 22.42
CA TYR A 69 -3.23 -15.90 21.53
C TYR A 69 -2.00 -15.11 21.98
N GLY A 70 -2.15 -14.22 22.97
CA GLY A 70 -1.09 -13.30 23.36
C GLY A 70 -0.97 -12.11 22.39
N VAL A 71 0.14 -11.36 22.52
CA VAL A 71 0.36 -10.10 21.80
C VAL A 71 1.30 -10.20 20.59
N GLY A 72 1.86 -11.36 20.33
CA GLY A 72 2.83 -11.54 19.24
C GLY A 72 3.01 -12.99 18.82
N SER A 73 3.59 -13.17 17.65
CA SER A 73 3.76 -14.50 17.04
C SER A 73 4.99 -15.27 17.55
N GLY A 74 5.95 -14.58 18.18
CA GLY A 74 7.21 -15.17 18.69
C GLY A 74 8.22 -15.56 17.61
N ALA A 75 7.83 -15.61 16.32
CA ALA A 75 8.71 -15.98 15.21
C ALA A 75 8.18 -15.47 13.86
N SER A 76 8.99 -15.64 12.82
CA SER A 76 8.57 -15.43 11.43
C SER A 76 7.48 -16.43 11.03
N PRO A 77 6.52 -16.03 10.15
CA PRO A 77 5.48 -16.94 9.65
C PRO A 77 6.02 -18.21 8.99
N MET A 78 7.19 -18.14 8.37
CA MET A 78 7.83 -19.30 7.70
C MET A 78 8.46 -20.30 8.67
N VAL A 79 8.56 -19.96 9.95
CA VAL A 79 9.12 -20.86 10.99
C VAL A 79 8.00 -21.36 11.89
N SER A 80 7.54 -20.55 12.84
CA SER A 80 6.48 -20.91 13.80
C SER A 80 5.55 -19.75 14.13
N GLY A 81 5.65 -18.62 13.39
CA GLY A 81 4.88 -17.41 13.64
C GLY A 81 3.54 -17.34 12.90
N HIS A 82 3.19 -18.31 12.03
CA HIS A 82 1.90 -18.39 11.38
C HIS A 82 0.88 -19.11 12.27
N SER A 83 0.10 -18.34 13.00
CA SER A 83 -0.86 -18.85 13.97
C SER A 83 -2.16 -19.35 13.31
N VAL A 84 -2.94 -20.11 14.08
CA VAL A 84 -4.30 -20.50 13.66
C VAL A 84 -5.21 -19.29 13.40
N ALA A 85 -4.97 -18.16 14.07
CA ALA A 85 -5.69 -16.92 13.83
C ALA A 85 -5.33 -16.32 12.46
N ASN A 86 -4.03 -16.32 12.07
CA ASN A 86 -3.61 -15.88 10.74
C ASN A 86 -4.23 -16.75 9.64
N ALA A 87 -4.19 -18.08 9.80
CA ALA A 87 -4.78 -19.01 8.84
C ALA A 87 -6.32 -18.83 8.70
N ALA A 88 -7.01 -18.55 9.81
CA ALA A 88 -8.44 -18.25 9.78
C ALA A 88 -8.72 -16.93 9.04
N LEU A 89 -7.96 -15.87 9.34
CA LEU A 89 -8.08 -14.58 8.68
C LEU A 89 -7.86 -14.68 7.17
N GLU A 90 -6.82 -15.37 6.72
CA GLU A 90 -6.55 -15.57 5.29
C GLU A 90 -7.69 -16.29 4.57
N ARG A 91 -8.28 -17.31 5.21
CA ARG A 91 -9.45 -18.00 4.65
C ARG A 91 -10.65 -17.06 4.53
N GLU A 92 -10.98 -16.32 5.59
CA GLU A 92 -12.11 -15.39 5.60
C GLU A 92 -11.92 -14.24 4.59
N LEU A 93 -10.70 -13.71 4.44
CA LEU A 93 -10.39 -12.72 3.41
C LEU A 93 -10.56 -13.29 2.00
N ALA A 94 -10.11 -14.53 1.76
CA ALA A 94 -10.27 -15.18 0.46
C ALA A 94 -11.76 -15.36 0.12
N GLU A 95 -12.57 -15.82 1.08
CA GLU A 95 -14.02 -15.95 0.94
C GLU A 95 -14.70 -14.60 0.65
N ALA A 96 -14.32 -13.56 1.39
CA ALA A 96 -14.92 -12.22 1.25
C ALA A 96 -14.70 -11.61 -0.14
N VAL A 97 -13.57 -11.93 -0.81
CA VAL A 97 -13.25 -11.43 -2.15
C VAL A 97 -13.55 -12.45 -3.27
N GLY A 98 -14.08 -13.62 -2.93
CA GLY A 98 -14.43 -14.66 -3.91
C GLY A 98 -13.22 -15.32 -4.57
N LEU A 99 -12.05 -15.33 -3.92
CA LEU A 99 -10.83 -15.93 -4.42
C LEU A 99 -10.47 -17.22 -3.66
N PRO A 100 -9.73 -18.14 -4.28
CA PRO A 100 -9.39 -19.42 -3.66
C PRO A 100 -8.41 -19.31 -2.48
N ARG A 101 -7.63 -18.24 -2.41
CA ARG A 101 -6.61 -18.02 -1.37
C ARG A 101 -6.35 -16.53 -1.16
N ALA A 102 -5.91 -16.18 0.05
CA ALA A 102 -5.36 -14.88 0.40
C ALA A 102 -4.06 -15.04 1.20
N LEU A 103 -3.20 -14.04 1.13
CA LEU A 103 -2.03 -13.88 2.00
C LEU A 103 -2.17 -12.57 2.76
N TYR A 104 -2.07 -12.64 4.07
CA TYR A 104 -2.10 -11.49 4.94
C TYR A 104 -0.70 -10.94 5.19
N PHE A 105 -0.54 -9.63 5.06
CA PHE A 105 0.68 -8.90 5.40
C PHE A 105 0.39 -7.89 6.52
N TYR A 106 1.37 -7.66 7.37
CA TYR A 106 1.25 -6.73 8.50
C TYR A 106 1.15 -5.24 8.08
N ALA A 107 1.50 -4.91 6.84
CA ALA A 107 1.43 -3.54 6.31
C ALA A 107 1.33 -3.54 4.77
N GLY A 108 0.61 -2.56 4.21
CA GLY A 108 0.50 -2.35 2.77
C GLY A 108 1.86 -2.11 2.09
N TYR A 109 2.80 -1.43 2.76
CA TYR A 109 4.16 -1.28 2.25
C TYR A 109 4.83 -2.63 2.03
N ALA A 110 4.77 -3.52 3.01
CA ALA A 110 5.35 -4.86 2.91
C ALA A 110 4.69 -5.66 1.78
N THR A 111 3.37 -5.56 1.62
CA THR A 111 2.63 -6.20 0.53
C THR A 111 3.15 -5.73 -0.83
N ASN A 112 3.11 -4.42 -1.08
CA ASN A 112 3.46 -3.86 -2.39
C ASN A 112 4.95 -4.00 -2.72
N ALA A 113 5.84 -3.86 -1.74
CA ALA A 113 7.27 -4.06 -1.93
C ALA A 113 7.65 -5.53 -2.20
N SER A 114 6.82 -6.48 -1.77
CA SER A 114 7.09 -7.92 -1.90
C SER A 114 6.39 -8.56 -3.10
N ILE A 115 5.13 -8.18 -3.40
CA ILE A 115 4.35 -8.85 -4.45
C ILE A 115 4.91 -8.57 -5.84
N VAL A 116 5.35 -7.35 -6.12
CA VAL A 116 5.87 -6.98 -7.43
C VAL A 116 7.11 -7.81 -7.80
N PRO A 117 8.18 -7.88 -6.98
CA PRO A 117 9.34 -8.72 -7.30
C PRO A 117 9.05 -10.23 -7.23
N ALA A 118 7.96 -10.66 -6.59
CA ALA A 118 7.54 -12.06 -6.62
C ALA A 118 6.89 -12.46 -7.96
N LEU A 119 6.30 -11.51 -8.69
CA LEU A 119 5.57 -11.77 -9.94
C LEU A 119 6.43 -11.54 -11.17
N VAL A 120 7.28 -10.51 -11.17
CA VAL A 120 8.13 -10.11 -12.31
C VAL A 120 9.55 -9.82 -11.89
N GLY A 121 10.51 -10.01 -12.83
CA GLY A 121 11.93 -9.85 -12.59
C GLY A 121 12.69 -9.37 -13.82
N GLU A 122 13.99 -9.61 -13.83
CA GLU A 122 14.85 -9.25 -14.97
C GLU A 122 14.38 -9.92 -16.27
N GLY A 123 14.24 -9.14 -17.33
CA GLY A 123 13.70 -9.57 -18.63
C GLY A 123 12.17 -9.49 -18.76
N ASP A 124 11.45 -9.24 -17.67
CA ASP A 124 10.01 -8.96 -17.70
C ASP A 124 9.73 -7.45 -17.82
N ALA A 125 8.49 -7.06 -18.12
CA ALA A 125 8.07 -5.66 -18.20
C ALA A 125 7.01 -5.33 -17.16
N LEU A 126 7.13 -4.14 -16.57
CA LEU A 126 6.21 -3.59 -15.59
C LEU A 126 5.69 -2.25 -16.08
N PHE A 127 4.37 -2.06 -16.06
CA PHE A 127 3.67 -0.85 -16.49
C PHE A 127 3.06 -0.18 -15.26
N SER A 128 3.51 1.02 -14.96
CA SER A 128 3.16 1.74 -13.73
C SER A 128 2.47 3.05 -14.04
N ASP A 129 1.32 3.29 -13.43
CA ASP A 129 0.71 4.61 -13.43
C ASP A 129 1.65 5.65 -12.81
N ALA A 130 1.63 6.86 -13.36
CA ALA A 130 2.54 7.95 -12.97
C ALA A 130 2.33 8.43 -11.53
N LEU A 131 1.12 8.25 -10.96
CA LEU A 131 0.77 8.70 -9.61
C LEU A 131 0.69 7.56 -8.59
N ASN A 132 1.14 6.35 -8.95
CA ASN A 132 1.18 5.24 -8.02
C ASN A 132 1.88 5.59 -6.70
N HIS A 133 1.37 5.02 -5.61
CA HIS A 133 1.94 5.16 -4.28
C HIS A 133 3.43 4.74 -4.25
N ALA A 134 4.22 5.41 -3.42
CA ALA A 134 5.66 5.18 -3.30
C ALA A 134 6.04 3.71 -3.03
N CYS A 135 5.22 2.96 -2.29
CA CYS A 135 5.48 1.55 -2.02
C CYS A 135 5.37 0.66 -3.28
N LEU A 136 4.51 0.99 -4.25
CA LEU A 136 4.46 0.32 -5.56
C LEU A 136 5.70 0.66 -6.40
N ILE A 137 6.16 1.93 -6.33
CA ILE A 137 7.40 2.36 -6.98
C ILE A 137 8.61 1.62 -6.40
N ASP A 138 8.65 1.42 -5.10
CA ASP A 138 9.74 0.66 -4.45
C ASP A 138 9.67 -0.83 -4.83
N GLY A 139 8.48 -1.43 -4.87
CA GLY A 139 8.28 -2.79 -5.38
C GLY A 139 8.74 -2.93 -6.84
N ALA A 140 8.41 -1.96 -7.69
CA ALA A 140 8.86 -1.92 -9.08
C ALA A 140 10.40 -1.89 -9.20
N ARG A 141 11.07 -1.08 -8.39
CA ARG A 141 12.54 -1.02 -8.34
C ARG A 141 13.17 -2.32 -7.87
N LEU A 142 12.59 -2.94 -6.84
CA LEU A 142 13.07 -4.21 -6.28
C LEU A 142 12.92 -5.37 -7.25
N SER A 143 11.94 -5.35 -8.14
CA SER A 143 11.69 -6.41 -9.12
C SER A 143 12.79 -6.55 -10.17
N LYS A 144 13.53 -5.48 -10.47
CA LYS A 144 14.50 -5.38 -11.59
C LYS A 144 13.87 -5.57 -12.97
N ALA A 145 12.56 -5.61 -13.08
CA ALA A 145 11.85 -5.60 -14.36
C ALA A 145 12.04 -4.26 -15.08
N THR A 146 11.88 -4.24 -16.40
CA THR A 146 11.89 -2.99 -17.17
C THR A 146 10.61 -2.21 -16.88
N VAL A 147 10.75 -1.03 -16.28
CA VAL A 147 9.60 -0.21 -15.86
C VAL A 147 9.22 0.77 -16.97
N HIS A 148 7.98 0.67 -17.43
CA HIS A 148 7.33 1.59 -18.35
C HIS A 148 6.31 2.42 -17.58
N ARG A 149 6.57 3.71 -17.42
CA ARG A 149 5.64 4.64 -16.75
C ARG A 149 4.70 5.25 -17.78
N PHE A 150 3.40 5.22 -17.51
CA PHE A 150 2.39 5.88 -18.34
C PHE A 150 1.74 7.04 -17.60
N PRO A 151 1.23 8.07 -18.31
CA PRO A 151 0.54 9.18 -17.69
C PRO A 151 -0.68 8.70 -16.89
N HIS A 152 -0.99 9.38 -15.80
CA HIS A 152 -2.06 9.00 -14.90
C HIS A 152 -3.39 8.83 -15.64
N GLY A 153 -4.02 7.66 -15.46
CA GLY A 153 -5.29 7.29 -16.08
C GLY A 153 -5.30 7.15 -17.61
N ASP A 154 -4.15 7.29 -18.28
CA ASP A 154 -4.08 7.23 -19.76
C ASP A 154 -4.04 5.79 -20.26
N LEU A 155 -5.24 5.19 -20.42
CA LEU A 155 -5.39 3.84 -20.95
C LEU A 155 -4.96 3.71 -22.40
N THR A 156 -5.05 4.77 -23.21
CA THR A 156 -4.58 4.77 -24.59
C THR A 156 -3.07 4.64 -24.65
N ARG A 157 -2.36 5.36 -23.80
CA ARG A 157 -0.91 5.25 -23.71
C ARG A 157 -0.48 3.89 -23.15
N LEU A 158 -1.21 3.37 -22.16
CA LEU A 158 -0.95 2.02 -21.63
C LEU A 158 -1.12 0.94 -22.71
N ASP A 159 -2.21 0.99 -23.50
CA ASP A 159 -2.47 0.07 -24.62
C ASP A 159 -1.30 0.06 -25.59
N ALA A 160 -0.84 1.23 -26.03
CA ALA A 160 0.30 1.36 -26.93
C ALA A 160 1.61 0.79 -26.34
N LEU A 161 1.85 0.98 -25.05
CA LEU A 161 3.03 0.45 -24.36
C LEU A 161 2.98 -1.07 -24.24
N LEU A 162 1.82 -1.64 -23.89
CA LEU A 162 1.60 -3.07 -23.81
C LEU A 162 1.78 -3.76 -25.17
N ALA A 163 1.21 -3.16 -26.24
CA ALA A 163 1.33 -3.65 -27.62
C ALA A 163 2.79 -3.64 -28.12
N ALA A 164 3.57 -2.64 -27.74
CA ALA A 164 4.95 -2.50 -28.18
C ALA A 164 5.94 -3.36 -27.37
N SER A 165 5.52 -3.93 -26.24
CA SER A 165 6.41 -4.68 -25.35
C SER A 165 6.65 -6.11 -25.83
N PRO A 166 7.89 -6.53 -26.10
CA PRO A 166 8.24 -7.90 -26.43
C PRO A 166 8.38 -8.82 -25.21
N ALA A 167 8.22 -8.29 -24.00
CA ALA A 167 8.42 -9.05 -22.76
C ALA A 167 7.43 -10.21 -22.65
N ARG A 168 7.91 -11.35 -22.16
CA ARG A 168 7.10 -12.55 -21.97
C ARG A 168 6.08 -12.38 -20.85
N ARG A 169 6.51 -11.77 -19.73
CA ARG A 169 5.61 -11.40 -18.65
C ARG A 169 5.44 -9.89 -18.62
N LYS A 170 4.22 -9.47 -18.47
CA LYS A 170 3.82 -8.07 -18.38
C LYS A 170 2.98 -7.90 -17.12
N LEU A 171 3.34 -6.97 -16.27
CA LEU A 171 2.59 -6.65 -15.05
C LEU A 171 2.17 -5.19 -15.10
N VAL A 172 0.87 -4.93 -14.98
CA VAL A 172 0.33 -3.59 -14.79
C VAL A 172 0.10 -3.36 -13.31
N ILE A 173 0.58 -2.24 -12.78
CA ILE A 173 0.34 -1.83 -11.39
C ILE A 173 -0.32 -0.46 -11.33
N SER A 174 -1.36 -0.34 -10.52
CA SER A 174 -2.10 0.90 -10.27
C SER A 174 -2.69 0.91 -8.87
N ASP A 175 -2.80 2.09 -8.25
CA ASP A 175 -3.70 2.26 -7.12
C ASP A 175 -5.14 2.24 -7.63
N ALA A 176 -6.07 1.70 -6.83
CA ALA A 176 -7.49 1.73 -7.15
C ALA A 176 -8.12 3.09 -6.83
N VAL A 177 -7.67 3.71 -5.73
CA VAL A 177 -8.03 5.06 -5.30
C VAL A 177 -6.75 5.83 -5.03
N PHE A 178 -6.54 6.93 -5.75
CA PHE A 178 -5.34 7.76 -5.59
C PHE A 178 -5.54 8.74 -4.45
N SER A 179 -4.71 8.61 -3.42
CA SER A 179 -4.93 9.28 -2.12
C SER A 179 -4.75 10.80 -2.14
N MET A 180 -4.03 11.36 -3.12
CA MET A 180 -3.76 12.80 -3.18
C MET A 180 -4.92 13.57 -3.83
N ASP A 181 -5.48 13.05 -4.91
CA ASP A 181 -6.54 13.70 -5.69
C ASP A 181 -7.91 13.07 -5.42
N GLY A 182 -7.95 11.87 -4.85
CA GLY A 182 -9.18 11.17 -4.47
C GLY A 182 -9.93 10.53 -5.64
N ASP A 183 -9.29 10.47 -6.81
CA ASP A 183 -9.85 9.86 -7.99
C ASP A 183 -9.69 8.34 -7.99
N VAL A 184 -10.49 7.68 -8.81
CA VAL A 184 -10.61 6.22 -8.91
C VAL A 184 -10.11 5.76 -10.27
N ALA A 185 -9.24 4.76 -10.28
CA ALA A 185 -8.78 4.13 -11.52
C ALA A 185 -9.92 3.47 -12.28
N ASP A 186 -9.89 3.51 -13.60
CA ASP A 186 -10.76 2.69 -14.45
C ASP A 186 -10.29 1.22 -14.41
N LEU A 187 -10.66 0.51 -13.33
CA LEU A 187 -10.28 -0.89 -13.15
C LEU A 187 -10.82 -1.80 -14.25
N ALA A 188 -12.00 -1.50 -14.79
CA ALA A 188 -12.59 -2.28 -15.87
C ALA A 188 -11.79 -2.12 -17.17
N GLY A 189 -11.41 -0.88 -17.50
CA GLY A 189 -10.55 -0.58 -18.64
C GLY A 189 -9.15 -1.18 -18.50
N LEU A 190 -8.55 -1.09 -17.31
CA LEU A 190 -7.26 -1.75 -17.02
C LEU A 190 -7.34 -3.26 -17.21
N HIS A 191 -8.38 -3.91 -16.66
CA HIS A 191 -8.59 -5.34 -16.81
C HIS A 191 -8.74 -5.75 -18.30
N ALA A 192 -9.57 -5.02 -19.04
CA ALA A 192 -9.77 -5.29 -20.46
C ALA A 192 -8.48 -5.18 -21.31
N LEU A 193 -7.60 -4.23 -20.95
CA LEU A 193 -6.28 -4.11 -21.57
C LEU A 193 -5.36 -5.28 -21.19
N CYS A 194 -5.34 -5.68 -19.93
CA CYS A 194 -4.55 -6.81 -19.46
C CYS A 194 -4.96 -8.10 -20.18
N GLU A 195 -6.25 -8.39 -20.27
CA GLU A 195 -6.78 -9.54 -21.03
C GLU A 195 -6.35 -9.51 -22.51
N ARG A 196 -6.44 -8.34 -23.16
CA ARG A 196 -6.08 -8.17 -24.57
C ARG A 196 -4.60 -8.45 -24.85
N HIS A 197 -3.73 -8.08 -23.93
CA HIS A 197 -2.27 -8.11 -24.11
C HIS A 197 -1.56 -9.25 -23.37
N ASP A 198 -2.31 -10.16 -22.75
CA ASP A 198 -1.78 -11.23 -21.90
C ASP A 198 -0.86 -10.65 -20.80
N ALA A 199 -1.40 -9.70 -20.04
CA ALA A 199 -0.72 -9.00 -18.95
C ALA A 199 -1.38 -9.30 -17.59
#